data_bbee4d200fad05b2995ff5b2811296dd
#
_entry.id   bbee4d200fad05b2995ff5b2811296dd
#
_cell.length_a   1.000
_cell.length_b   1.000
_cell.length_c   1.000
_cell.angle_alpha   90.00
_cell.angle_beta   90.00
_cell.angle_gamma   90.00
#
_symmetry.space_group_name_H-M   'P 1'
#
loop_
_entity.id
_entity.type
_entity.pdbx_description
1 polymer ?
#
loop_
_entity_poly.entity_id
_entity_poly.type
_entity_poly.pdbx_seq_one_letter_code
_entity_poly.pdbx_strand_id
1 'polypeptide(L)'
;SDGIIRLARAAKKYGKVWVVAPDGQRSAMSHRITLHETIEFFPVDFPVEGVHAYASTGTPADCVRFGILNIVKEKPDYVFSGINYGYNSGTDIQYSATVGSALEAACAGVHAIAFSEGASECHEVTDAYLEQMLKELMEQPLAHNQIWNVNFPQCELEKLRGILYDRKIADCGFFIDEYLEEGLE
;
A
#
# COMPACT_ATOMS: atom_id res chain seq x y z
N SER A 1 -5.24 -5.28 -9.51
CA SER A 1 -5.93 -5.95 -8.40
C SER A 1 -7.15 -5.14 -7.96
N ASP A 2 -8.14 -5.77 -7.40
CA ASP A 2 -9.35 -5.11 -6.92
C ASP A 2 -9.04 -4.07 -5.80
N GLY A 3 -8.10 -4.36 -4.94
CA GLY A 3 -7.68 -3.45 -3.86
C GLY A 3 -7.25 -2.06 -4.34
N ILE A 4 -6.45 -1.98 -5.41
CA ILE A 4 -6.02 -0.69 -5.94
C ILE A 4 -7.17 0.09 -6.59
N ILE A 5 -8.14 -0.62 -7.17
CA ILE A 5 -9.33 0.00 -7.77
C ILE A 5 -10.23 0.59 -6.69
N ARG A 6 -10.47 -0.14 -5.61
CA ARG A 6 -11.25 0.33 -4.45
C ARG A 6 -10.58 1.54 -3.80
N LEU A 7 -9.27 1.49 -3.60
CA LEU A 7 -8.50 2.59 -3.03
C LEU A 7 -8.53 3.83 -3.92
N ALA A 8 -8.30 3.68 -5.23
CA ALA A 8 -8.35 4.79 -6.18
C ALA A 8 -9.75 5.44 -6.25
N ARG A 9 -10.80 4.62 -6.20
CA ARG A 9 -12.19 5.11 -6.18
C ARG A 9 -12.50 5.92 -4.92
N ALA A 10 -12.02 5.48 -3.76
CA ALA A 10 -12.17 6.21 -2.52
C ALA A 10 -11.35 7.53 -2.53
N ALA A 11 -10.10 7.47 -2.98
CA ALA A 11 -9.22 8.64 -3.07
C ALA A 11 -9.74 9.71 -4.06
N LYS A 12 -10.40 9.28 -5.13
CA LYS A 12 -10.97 10.19 -6.16
C LYS A 12 -11.96 11.22 -5.61
N LYS A 13 -12.57 10.94 -4.47
CA LYS A 13 -13.48 11.86 -3.79
C LYS A 13 -12.77 13.10 -3.21
N TYR A 14 -11.46 13.02 -3.02
CA TYR A 14 -10.66 14.07 -2.40
C TYR A 14 -9.81 14.88 -3.38
N GLY A 15 -9.66 14.43 -4.62
CA GLY A 15 -8.87 15.18 -5.59
C GLY A 15 -8.50 14.41 -6.85
N LYS A 16 -7.45 14.89 -7.52
CA LYS A 16 -6.88 14.23 -8.69
C LYS A 16 -6.11 12.99 -8.24
N VAL A 17 -6.27 11.89 -8.96
CA VAL A 17 -5.64 10.62 -8.63
C VAL A 17 -4.77 10.14 -9.79
N TRP A 18 -3.55 9.77 -9.46
CA TRP A 18 -2.65 8.98 -10.31
C TRP A 18 -2.45 7.62 -9.66
N VAL A 19 -2.48 6.59 -10.48
CA VAL A 19 -2.13 5.23 -10.07
C VAL A 19 -0.82 4.87 -10.77
N VAL A 20 0.19 4.50 -10.00
CA VAL A 20 1.46 3.99 -10.53
C VAL A 20 1.75 2.69 -9.80
N ALA A 21 1.73 1.58 -10.52
CA ALA A 21 1.83 0.27 -9.92
C ALA A 21 2.69 -0.68 -10.77
N PRO A 22 3.31 -1.70 -10.16
CA PRO A 22 3.98 -2.74 -10.92
C PRO A 22 3.02 -3.46 -11.88
N ASP A 23 3.54 -3.92 -13.01
CA ASP A 23 2.83 -4.71 -14.03
C ASP A 23 2.44 -6.12 -13.58
N GLY A 24 3.00 -6.56 -12.45
CA GLY A 24 2.73 -7.86 -11.85
C GLY A 24 2.85 -7.86 -10.33
N GLN A 25 2.55 -9.01 -9.73
CA GLN A 25 2.66 -9.18 -8.28
C GLN A 25 4.12 -9.06 -7.82
N ARG A 26 4.35 -8.32 -6.74
CA ARG A 26 5.67 -8.07 -6.14
C ARG A 26 5.61 -8.27 -4.62
N SER A 27 5.40 -9.51 -4.20
CA SER A 27 5.34 -9.86 -2.76
C SER A 27 6.73 -9.89 -2.13
N ALA A 28 6.82 -9.59 -0.83
CA ALA A 28 8.03 -9.69 -0.01
C ALA A 28 9.25 -8.92 -0.57
N MET A 29 9.04 -7.82 -1.27
CA MET A 29 10.12 -7.00 -1.80
C MET A 29 10.58 -5.89 -0.85
N SER A 30 9.96 -5.75 0.31
CA SER A 30 10.31 -4.72 1.29
C SER A 30 10.35 -3.31 0.65
N HIS A 31 11.34 -2.51 0.97
CA HIS A 31 11.60 -1.17 0.41
C HIS A 31 12.65 -1.20 -0.70
N ARG A 32 12.69 -2.28 -1.50
CA ARG A 32 13.67 -2.44 -2.58
C ARG A 32 13.42 -1.42 -3.68
N ILE A 33 14.49 -0.75 -4.11
CA ILE A 33 14.56 0.09 -5.32
C ILE A 33 15.50 -0.53 -6.36
N THR A 34 15.31 -0.19 -7.61
CA THR A 34 16.15 -0.62 -8.74
C THR A 34 17.21 0.43 -9.00
N LEU A 35 18.50 0.04 -9.02
CA LEU A 35 19.61 0.98 -9.17
C LEU A 35 20.29 0.93 -10.56
N HIS A 36 20.39 -0.25 -11.18
CA HIS A 36 21.22 -0.45 -12.36
C HIS A 36 20.48 -1.03 -13.56
N GLU A 37 19.23 -1.41 -13.40
CA GLU A 37 18.39 -1.97 -14.46
C GLU A 37 17.47 -0.90 -15.05
N THR A 38 17.09 -1.08 -16.31
CA THR A 38 16.09 -0.21 -16.93
C THR A 38 14.71 -0.53 -16.36
N ILE A 39 14.00 0.52 -15.99
CA ILE A 39 12.60 0.44 -15.55
C ILE A 39 11.74 1.11 -16.61
N GLU A 40 10.70 0.44 -17.05
CA GLU A 40 9.74 0.97 -17.98
C GLU A 40 8.47 1.42 -17.25
N PHE A 41 7.89 2.53 -17.69
CA PHE A 41 6.60 3.03 -17.25
C PHE A 41 5.75 3.31 -18.48
N PHE A 42 4.56 2.76 -18.51
CA PHE A 42 3.66 2.93 -19.63
C PHE A 42 2.22 3.19 -19.15
N PRO A 43 1.48 4.09 -19.86
CA PRO A 43 0.12 4.38 -19.50
C PRO A 43 -0.77 3.15 -19.74
N VAL A 44 -1.76 2.97 -18.89
CA VAL A 44 -2.75 1.88 -18.98
C VAL A 44 -4.15 2.42 -18.75
N ASP A 45 -5.15 1.75 -19.32
CA ASP A 45 -6.54 2.03 -19.00
C ASP A 45 -6.86 1.62 -17.56
N PHE A 46 -7.65 2.44 -16.88
CA PHE A 46 -8.02 2.19 -15.50
C PHE A 46 -9.53 2.31 -15.30
N PRO A 47 -10.17 1.37 -14.56
CA PRO A 47 -11.63 1.28 -14.49
C PRO A 47 -12.29 2.31 -13.55
N VAL A 48 -11.62 3.44 -13.30
CA VAL A 48 -12.17 4.58 -12.56
C VAL A 48 -11.97 5.84 -13.40
N GLU A 49 -13.05 6.47 -13.79
CA GLU A 49 -13.04 7.64 -14.67
C GLU A 49 -12.20 8.79 -14.08
N GLY A 50 -11.40 9.42 -14.93
CA GLY A 50 -10.55 10.56 -14.57
C GLY A 50 -9.37 10.21 -13.65
N VAL A 51 -9.00 8.93 -13.56
CA VAL A 51 -7.75 8.47 -12.96
C VAL A 51 -6.71 8.25 -14.05
N HIS A 52 -5.52 8.83 -13.86
CA HIS A 52 -4.36 8.57 -14.72
C HIS A 52 -3.59 7.38 -14.18
N ALA A 53 -3.40 6.34 -14.99
CA ALA A 53 -2.76 5.12 -14.53
C ALA A 53 -1.55 4.73 -15.37
N TYR A 54 -0.52 4.24 -14.70
CA TYR A 54 0.73 3.75 -15.26
C TYR A 54 1.08 2.40 -14.66
N ALA A 55 1.48 1.47 -15.50
CA ALA A 55 2.11 0.23 -15.07
C ALA A 55 3.63 0.34 -15.22
N SER A 56 4.37 -0.45 -14.45
CA SER A 56 5.83 -0.42 -14.42
C SER A 56 6.43 -1.81 -14.28
N THR A 57 7.59 -2.03 -14.90
CA THR A 57 8.43 -3.21 -14.67
C THR A 57 9.21 -3.14 -13.35
N GLY A 58 9.24 -1.98 -12.70
CA GLY A 58 9.94 -1.73 -11.45
C GLY A 58 9.29 -2.32 -10.21
N THR A 59 9.92 -2.05 -9.07
CA THR A 59 9.38 -2.41 -7.75
C THR A 59 8.25 -1.46 -7.33
N PRO A 60 7.45 -1.80 -6.31
CA PRO A 60 6.48 -0.88 -5.74
C PRO A 60 7.08 0.44 -5.24
N ALA A 61 8.28 0.41 -4.65
CA ALA A 61 9.00 1.62 -4.24
C ALA A 61 9.47 2.45 -5.43
N ASP A 62 9.93 1.82 -6.53
CA ASP A 62 10.24 2.51 -7.78
C ASP A 62 9.03 3.23 -8.36
N CYS A 63 7.85 2.60 -8.28
CA CYS A 63 6.60 3.21 -8.74
C CYS A 63 6.28 4.51 -7.99
N VAL A 64 6.46 4.52 -6.67
CA VAL A 64 6.28 5.73 -5.85
C VAL A 64 7.32 6.79 -6.20
N ARG A 65 8.59 6.40 -6.19
CA ARG A 65 9.71 7.30 -6.44
C ARG A 65 9.59 7.96 -7.81
N PHE A 66 9.41 7.18 -8.86
CA PHE A 66 9.27 7.68 -10.21
C PHE A 66 7.96 8.44 -10.40
N GLY A 67 6.88 7.97 -9.79
CA GLY A 67 5.59 8.65 -9.79
C GLY A 67 5.70 10.08 -9.29
N ILE A 68 6.32 10.28 -8.12
CA ILE A 68 6.52 11.60 -7.52
C ILE A 68 7.46 12.48 -8.36
N LEU A 69 8.54 11.91 -8.87
CA LEU A 69 9.59 12.69 -9.56
C LEU A 69 9.28 13.03 -11.03
N ASN A 70 8.54 12.16 -11.73
CA ASN A 70 8.45 12.22 -13.18
C ASN A 70 7.02 12.19 -13.74
N ILE A 71 6.08 11.47 -13.12
CA ILE A 71 4.72 11.29 -13.65
C ILE A 71 3.81 12.41 -13.18
N VAL A 72 3.79 12.66 -11.87
CA VAL A 72 2.97 13.71 -11.26
C VAL A 72 3.73 15.02 -11.36
N LYS A 73 3.21 15.98 -12.13
CA LYS A 73 3.90 17.26 -12.41
C LYS A 73 4.08 18.15 -11.18
N GLU A 74 3.18 18.00 -10.23
CA GLU A 74 3.19 18.71 -8.95
C GLU A 74 3.39 17.71 -7.83
N LYS A 75 4.10 18.10 -6.77
CA LYS A 75 4.27 17.21 -5.61
C LYS A 75 2.89 16.78 -5.08
N PRO A 76 2.61 15.48 -4.98
CA PRO A 76 1.34 15.03 -4.45
C PRO A 76 1.21 15.40 -2.96
N ASP A 77 -0.01 15.69 -2.51
CA ASP A 77 -0.29 15.93 -1.10
C ASP A 77 -0.21 14.63 -0.29
N TYR A 78 -0.66 13.54 -0.89
CA TYR A 78 -0.74 12.23 -0.26
C TYR A 78 -0.28 11.11 -1.19
N VAL A 79 0.27 10.05 -0.60
CA VAL A 79 0.51 8.77 -1.26
C VAL A 79 -0.19 7.67 -0.47
N PHE A 80 -1.04 6.91 -1.15
CA PHE A 80 -1.71 5.75 -0.60
C PHE A 80 -1.16 4.48 -1.24
N SER A 81 -0.69 3.56 -0.42
CA SER A 81 -0.16 2.28 -0.87
C SER A 81 -1.10 1.15 -0.47
N GLY A 82 -1.55 0.35 -1.42
CA GLY A 82 -2.45 -0.79 -1.19
C GLY A 82 -3.62 -0.87 -2.18
N ILE A 83 -4.70 -1.55 -1.87
CA ILE A 83 -4.89 -2.32 -0.61
C ILE A 83 -4.19 -3.67 -0.78
N ASN A 84 -3.33 -4.02 0.15
CA ASN A 84 -2.65 -5.30 0.15
C ASN A 84 -3.60 -6.43 0.58
N TYR A 85 -3.55 -7.54 -0.12
CA TYR A 85 -4.24 -8.77 0.26
C TYR A 85 -3.35 -9.57 1.21
N GLY A 86 -3.62 -9.49 2.50
CA GLY A 86 -2.82 -9.99 3.61
C GLY A 86 -2.40 -8.88 4.57
N TYR A 87 -2.35 -9.18 5.87
CA TYR A 87 -1.97 -8.22 6.90
C TYR A 87 -0.50 -7.81 6.79
N ASN A 88 -0.23 -6.57 7.13
CA ASN A 88 1.10 -6.04 7.38
C ASN A 88 1.23 -5.68 8.87
N SER A 89 1.59 -6.66 9.70
CA SER A 89 1.65 -6.56 11.16
C SER A 89 2.88 -7.26 11.74
N GLY A 90 3.21 -6.96 12.99
CA GLY A 90 4.38 -7.54 13.65
C GLY A 90 5.68 -7.25 12.91
N THR A 91 6.64 -8.15 13.01
CA THR A 91 7.94 -8.03 12.31
C THR A 91 7.80 -8.17 10.80
N ASP A 92 6.71 -8.76 10.30
CA ASP A 92 6.47 -8.99 8.87
C ASP A 92 6.25 -7.69 8.08
N ILE A 93 5.95 -6.59 8.76
CA ILE A 93 5.96 -5.24 8.20
C ILE A 93 7.24 -4.95 7.41
N GLN A 94 8.37 -5.46 7.86
CA GLN A 94 9.68 -5.21 7.24
C GLN A 94 9.80 -5.81 5.83
N TYR A 95 9.06 -6.88 5.54
CA TYR A 95 9.06 -7.54 4.23
C TYR A 95 8.02 -6.95 3.27
N SER A 96 7.08 -6.15 3.79
CA SER A 96 5.97 -5.62 3.02
C SER A 96 6.41 -4.57 2.01
N ALA A 97 6.14 -4.82 0.73
CA ALA A 97 6.32 -3.83 -0.32
C ALA A 97 5.28 -2.70 -0.25
N THR A 98 4.10 -2.97 0.31
CA THR A 98 3.05 -1.97 0.55
C THR A 98 3.50 -0.95 1.58
N VAL A 99 4.07 -1.41 2.69
CA VAL A 99 4.67 -0.55 3.70
C VAL A 99 5.92 0.15 3.16
N GLY A 100 6.79 -0.57 2.43
CA GLY A 100 8.00 -0.02 1.80
C GLY A 100 7.68 1.13 0.83
N SER A 101 6.62 1.02 0.04
CA SER A 101 6.15 2.08 -0.86
C SER A 101 5.68 3.32 -0.09
N ALA A 102 4.93 3.14 1.00
CA ALA A 102 4.52 4.27 1.83
C ALA A 102 5.73 4.95 2.50
N LEU A 103 6.72 4.17 2.94
CA LEU A 103 7.97 4.71 3.48
C LEU A 103 8.78 5.47 2.43
N GLU A 104 8.82 5.02 1.15
CA GLU A 104 9.46 5.77 0.07
C GLU A 104 8.81 7.15 -0.12
N ALA A 105 7.48 7.23 -0.06
CA ALA A 105 6.78 8.50 -0.10
C ALA A 105 7.11 9.40 1.11
N ALA A 106 7.16 8.82 2.30
CA ALA A 106 7.54 9.54 3.52
C ALA A 106 8.97 10.08 3.44
N CYS A 107 9.93 9.32 2.88
CA CYS A 107 11.29 9.78 2.60
C CYS A 107 11.31 10.96 1.61
N ALA A 108 10.38 11.01 0.68
CA ALA A 108 10.19 12.15 -0.22
C ALA A 108 9.44 13.33 0.43
N GLY A 109 9.11 13.24 1.71
CA GLY A 109 8.39 14.26 2.48
C GLY A 109 6.91 14.39 2.06
N VAL A 110 6.30 13.30 1.64
CA VAL A 110 4.87 13.22 1.31
C VAL A 110 4.14 12.44 2.42
N HIS A 111 2.98 12.92 2.83
CA HIS A 111 2.13 12.23 3.79
C HIS A 111 1.66 10.88 3.20
N ALA A 112 1.94 9.78 3.87
CA ALA A 112 1.72 8.46 3.31
C ALA A 112 0.96 7.51 4.23
N ILE A 113 0.09 6.69 3.62
CA ILE A 113 -0.72 5.69 4.31
C ILE A 113 -0.62 4.36 3.56
N ALA A 114 -0.26 3.30 4.27
CA ALA A 114 -0.32 1.93 3.81
C ALA A 114 -1.63 1.27 4.26
N PHE A 115 -2.33 0.63 3.33
CA PHE A 115 -3.59 -0.08 3.59
C PHE A 115 -3.45 -1.56 3.27
N SER A 116 -3.94 -2.38 4.18
CA SER A 116 -3.96 -3.84 4.06
C SER A 116 -5.27 -4.39 4.59
N GLU A 117 -5.68 -5.52 4.07
CA GLU A 117 -6.86 -6.26 4.55
C GLU A 117 -6.51 -7.73 4.72
N GLY A 118 -7.31 -8.47 5.48
CA GLY A 118 -7.11 -9.90 5.62
C GLY A 118 -7.26 -10.63 4.28
N ALA A 119 -6.51 -11.73 4.13
CA ALA A 119 -6.49 -12.54 2.91
C ALA A 119 -7.73 -13.45 2.84
N SER A 120 -8.89 -12.87 2.58
CA SER A 120 -10.17 -13.58 2.43
C SER A 120 -11.11 -12.83 1.48
N GLU A 121 -12.21 -13.47 1.10
CA GLU A 121 -13.26 -12.86 0.28
C GLU A 121 -14.20 -11.93 1.10
N CYS A 122 -13.99 -11.81 2.41
CA CYS A 122 -14.78 -10.92 3.25
C CYS A 122 -14.13 -9.52 3.31
N HIS A 123 -14.71 -8.57 2.61
CA HIS A 123 -14.23 -7.19 2.50
C HIS A 123 -15.11 -6.18 3.24
N GLU A 124 -16.11 -6.64 4.01
CA GLU A 124 -17.14 -5.77 4.60
C GLU A 124 -16.57 -4.64 5.46
N VAL A 125 -15.57 -4.94 6.29
CA VAL A 125 -14.96 -3.92 7.15
C VAL A 125 -14.16 -2.92 6.31
N THR A 126 -13.39 -3.39 5.33
CA THR A 126 -12.65 -2.52 4.42
C THR A 126 -13.59 -1.57 3.68
N ASP A 127 -14.66 -2.11 3.09
CA ASP A 127 -15.62 -1.32 2.30
C ASP A 127 -16.37 -0.30 3.15
N ALA A 128 -16.69 -0.64 4.40
CA ALA A 128 -17.36 0.26 5.33
C ALA A 128 -16.46 1.37 5.87
N TYR A 129 -15.18 1.10 6.10
CA TYR A 129 -14.29 2.01 6.84
C TYR A 129 -13.18 2.66 6.00
N LEU A 130 -12.92 2.24 4.76
CA LEU A 130 -11.85 2.78 3.95
C LEU A 130 -11.92 4.31 3.80
N GLU A 131 -13.09 4.84 3.48
CA GLU A 131 -13.27 6.29 3.29
C GLU A 131 -13.10 7.07 4.61
N GLN A 132 -13.62 6.53 5.70
CA GLN A 132 -13.44 7.13 7.02
C GLN A 132 -11.96 7.19 7.39
N MET A 133 -11.23 6.09 7.21
CA MET A 133 -9.80 6.03 7.51
C MET A 133 -8.98 6.97 6.62
N LEU A 134 -9.29 7.05 5.33
CA LEU A 134 -8.66 8.01 4.43
C LEU A 134 -8.85 9.43 4.95
N LYS A 135 -10.08 9.85 5.19
CA LYS A 135 -10.39 11.21 5.66
C LYS A 135 -9.71 11.53 6.97
N GLU A 136 -9.85 10.64 7.96
CA GLU A 136 -9.31 10.84 9.30
C GLU A 136 -7.78 10.93 9.28
N LEU A 137 -7.11 9.98 8.61
CA LEU A 137 -5.66 9.89 8.64
C LEU A 137 -4.96 10.91 7.72
N MET A 138 -5.63 11.43 6.70
CA MET A 138 -5.13 12.58 5.95
C MET A 138 -5.02 13.85 6.81
N GLU A 139 -5.90 14.01 7.79
CA GLU A 139 -5.93 15.17 8.68
C GLU A 139 -4.98 15.01 9.89
N GLN A 140 -4.55 13.78 10.20
CA GLN A 140 -3.67 13.51 11.34
C GLN A 140 -2.21 13.79 10.99
N PRO A 141 -1.49 14.57 11.80
CA PRO A 141 -0.08 14.89 11.51
C PRO A 141 0.80 13.64 11.60
N LEU A 142 1.80 13.59 10.73
CA LEU A 142 2.90 12.64 10.77
C LEU A 142 4.22 13.38 10.92
N ALA A 143 5.11 12.83 11.74
CA ALA A 143 6.49 13.32 11.78
C ALA A 143 7.23 12.87 10.51
N HIS A 144 8.41 13.46 10.26
CA HIS A 144 9.26 13.08 9.13
C HIS A 144 9.58 11.58 9.16
N ASN A 145 9.50 10.93 8.01
CA ASN A 145 9.72 9.48 7.85
C ASN A 145 8.74 8.57 8.62
N GLN A 146 7.58 9.07 8.99
CA GLN A 146 6.49 8.27 9.55
C GLN A 146 5.41 8.04 8.50
N ILE A 147 4.68 6.94 8.67
CA ILE A 147 3.51 6.57 7.87
C ILE A 147 2.38 6.11 8.79
N TRP A 148 1.16 6.16 8.30
CA TRP A 148 0.08 5.35 8.85
C TRP A 148 0.09 3.97 8.19
N ASN A 149 -0.07 2.92 8.98
CA ASN A 149 -0.21 1.55 8.52
C ASN A 149 -1.53 0.98 9.04
N VAL A 150 -2.49 0.79 8.15
CA VAL A 150 -3.86 0.39 8.46
C VAL A 150 -4.08 -1.06 8.05
N ASN A 151 -4.63 -1.86 8.95
CA ASN A 151 -5.01 -3.24 8.68
C ASN A 151 -6.50 -3.43 8.97
N PHE A 152 -7.29 -3.77 7.95
CA PHE A 152 -8.70 -4.07 8.07
C PHE A 152 -8.90 -5.58 8.34
N PRO A 153 -9.64 -5.96 9.40
CA PRO A 153 -9.85 -7.36 9.71
C PRO A 153 -10.78 -8.04 8.69
N GLN A 154 -10.51 -9.31 8.43
CA GLN A 154 -11.32 -10.18 7.56
C GLN A 154 -12.51 -10.77 8.34
N CYS A 155 -13.46 -9.94 8.69
CA CYS A 155 -14.66 -10.39 9.40
C CYS A 155 -15.90 -9.64 8.89
N GLU A 156 -17.06 -10.21 9.19
CA GLU A 156 -18.34 -9.54 9.00
C GLU A 156 -18.40 -8.25 9.83
N LEU A 157 -19.02 -7.22 9.30
CA LEU A 157 -19.06 -5.90 9.92
C LEU A 157 -19.62 -5.93 11.34
N GLU A 158 -20.61 -6.78 11.60
CA GLU A 158 -21.23 -6.96 12.93
C GLU A 158 -20.25 -7.50 13.98
N LYS A 159 -19.19 -8.17 13.57
CA LYS A 159 -18.14 -8.71 14.45
C LYS A 159 -17.05 -7.71 14.78
N LEU A 160 -17.03 -6.56 14.11
CA LEU A 160 -16.05 -5.51 14.39
C LEU A 160 -16.27 -4.92 15.77
N ARG A 161 -15.21 -4.90 16.60
CA ARG A 161 -15.28 -4.42 17.99
C ARG A 161 -14.80 -2.98 18.17
N GLY A 162 -14.29 -2.36 17.10
CA GLY A 162 -13.78 -1.00 17.12
C GLY A 162 -12.43 -0.87 16.42
N ILE A 163 -11.84 0.30 16.54
CA ILE A 163 -10.57 0.68 15.91
C ILE A 163 -9.53 0.86 17.01
N LEU A 164 -8.35 0.31 16.80
CA LEU A 164 -7.20 0.46 17.70
C LEU A 164 -6.16 1.37 17.04
N TYR A 165 -5.80 2.45 17.72
CA TYR A 165 -4.81 3.41 17.27
C TYR A 165 -3.46 3.23 17.98
N ASP A 166 -2.41 3.81 17.42
CA ASP A 166 -1.07 3.91 18.01
C ASP A 166 -0.50 2.58 18.51
N ARG A 167 -0.75 1.52 17.73
CA ARG A 167 -0.26 0.18 18.08
C ARG A 167 1.25 0.11 17.87
N LYS A 168 1.93 -0.46 18.85
CA LYS A 168 3.36 -0.79 18.70
C LYS A 168 3.50 -2.05 17.84
N ILE A 169 4.56 -2.07 17.05
CA ILE A 169 4.95 -3.28 16.32
C ILE A 169 5.28 -4.37 17.33
N ALA A 170 4.65 -5.54 17.18
CA ALA A 170 4.98 -6.71 18.00
C ALA A 170 6.40 -7.20 17.64
N ASP A 171 7.03 -7.83 18.58
CA ASP A 171 8.38 -8.42 18.45
C ASP A 171 8.35 -9.84 17.87
N CYS A 172 7.24 -10.24 17.27
CA CYS A 172 7.03 -11.53 16.61
C CYS A 172 6.37 -11.34 15.24
N GLY A 173 6.59 -12.28 14.33
CA GLY A 173 5.92 -12.37 13.05
C GLY A 173 4.46 -12.80 13.17
N PHE A 174 3.67 -12.46 12.17
CA PHE A 174 2.31 -12.97 12.00
C PHE A 174 2.29 -14.33 11.28
N PHE A 175 3.21 -14.49 10.33
CA PHE A 175 3.36 -15.73 9.57
C PHE A 175 4.32 -16.68 10.27
N ILE A 176 4.07 -17.98 10.12
CA ILE A 176 4.95 -19.06 10.58
C ILE A 176 5.61 -19.61 9.33
N ASP A 177 6.95 -19.55 9.30
CA ASP A 177 7.75 -20.05 8.18
C ASP A 177 8.11 -21.52 8.42
N GLU A 178 7.88 -22.37 7.43
CA GLU A 178 8.33 -23.74 7.39
C GLU A 178 9.22 -23.94 6.16
N TYR A 179 10.41 -24.47 6.37
CA TYR A 179 11.35 -24.82 5.32
C TYR A 179 11.51 -26.34 5.27
N LEU A 180 11.36 -26.91 4.08
CA LEU A 180 11.66 -28.31 3.83
C LEU A 180 13.06 -28.42 3.25
N GLU A 181 13.91 -29.27 3.85
CA GLU A 181 15.18 -29.63 3.25
C GLU A 181 14.94 -30.62 2.11
N GLU A 182 15.25 -30.22 0.88
CA GLU A 182 15.34 -31.12 -0.25
C GLU A 182 16.79 -31.50 -0.41
N GLY A 183 17.10 -32.83 -0.30
CA GLY A 183 18.44 -33.33 -0.50
C GLY A 183 18.91 -33.05 -1.94
N LEU A 184 20.14 -32.54 -2.09
CA LEU A 184 20.82 -32.52 -3.38
C LEU A 184 21.19 -33.97 -3.72
N GLU A 185 20.55 -34.59 -4.73
CA GLU A 185 20.97 -35.83 -5.36
C GLU A 185 22.19 -35.59 -6.26
#